data_4d3196dc4c3a4fc351dfabe2d63f7590
#
_entry.id   4d3196dc4c3a4fc351dfabe2d63f7590
#
_cell.length_a   1.000
_cell.length_b   1.000
_cell.length_c   1.000
_cell.angle_alpha   90.00
_cell.angle_beta   90.00
_cell.angle_gamma   90.00
#
_symmetry.space_group_name_H-M   'P 1'
#
loop_
_entity.id
_entity.type
_entity.pdbx_description
1 polymer ?
#
loop_
_entity_poly.entity_id
_entity_poly.type
_entity_poly.pdbx_seq_one_letter_code
_entity_poly.pdbx_strand_id
1 'polypeptide(L)'
;GLGLSGPQVVEGWHGVSYAQPLARTREYVEIVRRIFRREAPLTFEGRHYQIPYRADDATGLGKPLKSTLAAAPDIPIYLAAIGPKNVELAAEIADGWLPIFFAPERYDAVFRPAVEAGLAKAGKTIDGFDIAPTVSVVINDNLDIAYNMLRPFLALYVGGMGARGKNFYYDLAVRYGFEEAATEIQDLYLAGDKGAAMARVPAELIDAVALVGPRERVRERLAIWRDSPVTTLNMTVFDVETLRTMVELMAE
;
A
#
# COMPACT_ATOMS: atom_id res chain seq x y z
N GLY A 1 -4.20 -3.93 8.88
CA GLY A 1 -4.15 -3.37 7.54
C GLY A 1 -5.08 -4.09 6.57
N LEU A 2 -5.70 -3.35 5.68
CA LEU A 2 -6.59 -3.87 4.63
C LEU A 2 -6.14 -3.35 3.26
N GLY A 3 -6.35 -4.13 2.19
CA GLY A 3 -6.02 -3.74 0.83
C GLY A 3 -7.01 -4.30 -0.18
N LEU A 4 -7.07 -3.68 -1.36
CA LEU A 4 -7.98 -4.09 -2.44
C LEU A 4 -7.50 -5.35 -3.16
N SER A 5 -6.20 -5.68 -3.08
CA SER A 5 -5.54 -6.63 -3.97
C SER A 5 -5.67 -6.21 -5.45
N GLY A 6 -5.71 -7.14 -6.37
CA GLY A 6 -5.89 -6.92 -7.81
C GLY A 6 -6.88 -7.90 -8.43
N PRO A 7 -7.39 -7.61 -9.65
CA PRO A 7 -8.37 -8.47 -10.30
C PRO A 7 -7.88 -9.90 -10.49
N GLN A 8 -6.59 -10.09 -10.80
CA GLN A 8 -6.02 -11.42 -10.99
C GLN A 8 -6.12 -12.30 -9.74
N VAL A 9 -5.95 -11.71 -8.54
CA VAL A 9 -6.06 -12.42 -7.26
C VAL A 9 -7.52 -12.60 -6.87
N VAL A 10 -8.30 -11.51 -6.90
CA VAL A 10 -9.69 -11.52 -6.42
C VAL A 10 -10.57 -12.40 -7.30
N GLU A 11 -10.43 -12.31 -8.61
CA GLU A 11 -11.21 -13.12 -9.55
C GLU A 11 -10.59 -14.50 -9.75
N GLY A 12 -9.24 -14.58 -9.81
CA GLY A 12 -8.53 -15.83 -10.09
C GLY A 12 -8.43 -16.79 -8.90
N TRP A 13 -8.24 -16.28 -7.67
CA TRP A 13 -8.12 -17.14 -6.48
C TRP A 13 -9.36 -17.17 -5.61
N HIS A 14 -10.05 -16.02 -5.46
CA HIS A 14 -11.23 -15.98 -4.60
C HIS A 14 -12.53 -16.25 -5.36
N GLY A 15 -12.51 -16.23 -6.71
CA GLY A 15 -13.68 -16.50 -7.53
C GLY A 15 -14.82 -15.49 -7.37
N VAL A 16 -14.50 -14.26 -6.96
CA VAL A 16 -15.48 -13.19 -6.77
C VAL A 16 -15.16 -11.99 -7.65
N SER A 17 -16.19 -11.23 -8.02
CA SER A 17 -16.01 -10.05 -8.87
C SER A 17 -15.14 -8.98 -8.22
N TYR A 18 -14.23 -8.39 -8.99
CA TYR A 18 -13.45 -7.22 -8.60
C TYR A 18 -14.18 -5.89 -8.83
N ALA A 19 -15.42 -5.93 -9.30
CA ALA A 19 -16.18 -4.72 -9.60
C ALA A 19 -16.35 -3.81 -8.37
N GLN A 20 -16.19 -2.50 -8.59
CA GLN A 20 -16.38 -1.44 -7.59
C GLN A 20 -15.60 -1.64 -6.27
N PRO A 21 -14.29 -1.91 -6.32
CA PRO A 21 -13.51 -2.30 -5.15
C PRO A 21 -13.50 -1.20 -4.07
N LEU A 22 -13.53 0.08 -4.42
CA LEU A 22 -13.54 1.18 -3.46
C LEU A 22 -14.85 1.23 -2.63
N ALA A 23 -15.99 1.06 -3.30
CA ALA A 23 -17.29 1.03 -2.61
C ALA A 23 -17.37 -0.18 -1.67
N ARG A 24 -16.89 -1.35 -2.13
CA ARG A 24 -16.79 -2.55 -1.30
C ARG A 24 -15.90 -2.34 -0.08
N THR A 25 -14.74 -1.70 -0.22
CA THR A 25 -13.83 -1.40 0.88
C THR A 25 -14.49 -0.50 1.91
N ARG A 26 -15.23 0.52 1.48
CA ARG A 26 -15.96 1.41 2.39
C ARG A 26 -16.95 0.63 3.27
N GLU A 27 -17.77 -0.21 2.67
CA GLU A 27 -18.70 -1.05 3.41
C GLU A 27 -17.99 -2.02 4.34
N TYR A 28 -16.89 -2.62 3.89
CA TYR A 28 -16.10 -3.57 4.67
C TYR A 28 -15.48 -2.92 5.92
N VAL A 29 -14.89 -1.74 5.79
CA VAL A 29 -14.34 -0.98 6.91
C VAL A 29 -15.43 -0.65 7.94
N GLU A 30 -16.60 -0.21 7.49
CA GLU A 30 -17.72 0.08 8.38
C GLU A 30 -18.22 -1.17 9.12
N ILE A 31 -18.31 -2.30 8.44
CA ILE A 31 -18.66 -3.60 9.06
C ILE A 31 -17.64 -3.97 10.15
N VAL A 32 -16.33 -3.86 9.85
CA VAL A 32 -15.27 -4.17 10.81
C VAL A 32 -15.35 -3.24 12.02
N ARG A 33 -15.58 -1.94 11.84
CA ARG A 33 -15.76 -1.00 12.94
C ARG A 33 -16.98 -1.34 13.82
N ARG A 34 -18.12 -1.74 13.22
CA ARG A 34 -19.29 -2.20 13.97
C ARG A 34 -19.00 -3.46 14.79
N ILE A 35 -18.24 -4.41 14.21
CA ILE A 35 -17.80 -5.61 14.93
C ILE A 35 -16.93 -5.25 16.15
N PHE A 36 -16.00 -4.31 16.00
CA PHE A 36 -15.11 -3.89 17.10
C PHE A 36 -15.88 -3.18 18.21
N ARG A 37 -16.82 -2.30 17.88
CA ARG A 37 -17.67 -1.60 18.87
C ARG A 37 -18.58 -2.53 19.67
N ARG A 38 -19.02 -3.65 19.08
CA ARG A 38 -19.88 -4.64 19.74
C ARG A 38 -21.14 -4.07 20.42
N GLU A 39 -21.67 -2.98 19.96
CA GLU A 39 -22.86 -2.32 20.58
C GLU A 39 -24.11 -3.19 20.46
N ALA A 40 -24.32 -3.80 19.28
CA ALA A 40 -25.46 -4.65 18.96
C ALA A 40 -25.03 -5.89 18.13
N PRO A 41 -25.91 -6.90 17.98
CA PRO A 41 -25.74 -7.92 16.95
C PRO A 41 -25.59 -7.27 15.57
N LEU A 42 -24.61 -7.75 14.77
CA LEU A 42 -24.25 -7.13 13.49
C LEU A 42 -25.38 -7.27 12.48
N THR A 43 -25.84 -6.14 11.96
CA THR A 43 -26.66 -6.02 10.76
C THR A 43 -25.99 -5.03 9.80
N PHE A 44 -26.07 -5.30 8.51
CA PHE A 44 -25.60 -4.38 7.49
C PHE A 44 -26.41 -4.55 6.19
N GLU A 45 -26.89 -3.45 5.65
CA GLU A 45 -27.62 -3.43 4.38
C GLU A 45 -26.90 -2.48 3.43
N GLY A 46 -25.87 -3.01 2.78
CA GLY A 46 -25.07 -2.32 1.77
C GLY A 46 -25.35 -2.82 0.37
N ARG A 47 -24.65 -2.24 -0.59
CA ARG A 47 -24.71 -2.65 -1.99
C ARG A 47 -23.91 -3.94 -2.24
N HIS A 48 -22.83 -4.13 -1.51
CA HIS A 48 -21.89 -5.25 -1.67
C HIS A 48 -22.01 -6.29 -0.57
N TYR A 49 -22.45 -5.89 0.61
CA TYR A 49 -22.63 -6.75 1.76
C TYR A 49 -24.03 -6.62 2.33
N GLN A 50 -24.65 -7.76 2.55
CA GLN A 50 -25.92 -7.87 3.27
C GLN A 50 -25.75 -8.85 4.43
N ILE A 51 -25.92 -8.38 5.64
CA ILE A 51 -25.73 -9.17 6.85
C ILE A 51 -26.98 -9.03 7.75
N PRO A 52 -27.71 -10.09 8.08
CA PRO A 52 -27.57 -11.46 7.54
C PRO A 52 -27.83 -11.56 6.05
N TYR A 53 -27.25 -12.58 5.42
CA TYR A 53 -27.47 -12.85 4.00
C TYR A 53 -28.93 -13.22 3.71
N ARG A 54 -29.53 -12.61 2.67
CA ARG A 54 -30.97 -12.73 2.37
C ARG A 54 -31.30 -12.91 0.88
N ALA A 55 -30.32 -13.33 0.06
CA ALA A 55 -30.60 -13.60 -1.35
C ALA A 55 -31.46 -14.85 -1.53
N ASP A 56 -31.90 -15.10 -2.77
CA ASP A 56 -32.84 -16.19 -3.09
C ASP A 56 -32.33 -17.58 -2.74
N ASP A 57 -31.01 -17.78 -2.68
CA ASP A 57 -30.34 -19.02 -2.28
C ASP A 57 -30.05 -19.10 -0.78
N ALA A 58 -30.52 -18.14 0.03
CA ALA A 58 -30.33 -18.16 1.47
C ALA A 58 -31.15 -19.30 2.13
N THR A 59 -30.58 -19.94 3.14
CA THR A 59 -31.26 -20.99 3.91
C THR A 59 -32.41 -20.47 4.77
N GLY A 60 -32.55 -19.14 4.95
CA GLY A 60 -33.50 -18.51 5.86
C GLY A 60 -33.14 -18.62 7.37
N LEU A 61 -32.04 -19.28 7.71
CA LEU A 61 -31.60 -19.49 9.10
C LEU A 61 -30.62 -18.40 9.59
N GLY A 62 -30.19 -17.52 8.71
CA GLY A 62 -29.29 -16.40 9.04
C GLY A 62 -29.94 -15.43 10.03
N LYS A 63 -29.23 -15.14 11.10
CA LYS A 63 -29.63 -14.13 12.10
C LYS A 63 -28.46 -13.21 12.47
N PRO A 64 -28.73 -11.98 12.94
CA PRO A 64 -27.68 -11.12 13.43
C PRO A 64 -26.91 -11.77 14.57
N LEU A 65 -25.57 -11.74 14.47
CA LEU A 65 -24.68 -12.32 15.49
C LEU A 65 -23.82 -11.21 16.11
N LYS A 66 -23.43 -11.41 17.35
CA LYS A 66 -22.47 -10.57 18.07
C LYS A 66 -21.20 -11.38 18.31
N SER A 67 -20.03 -10.82 17.98
CA SER A 67 -18.74 -11.50 18.22
C SER A 67 -18.60 -11.86 19.70
N THR A 68 -18.08 -13.05 19.99
CA THR A 68 -17.67 -13.45 21.35
C THR A 68 -16.34 -12.82 21.75
N LEU A 69 -15.51 -12.42 20.76
CA LEU A 69 -14.27 -11.71 21.02
C LEU A 69 -14.58 -10.26 21.38
N ALA A 70 -14.04 -9.81 22.51
CA ALA A 70 -14.05 -8.40 22.90
C ALA A 70 -12.79 -7.73 22.33
N ALA A 71 -12.92 -7.09 21.19
CA ALA A 71 -11.87 -6.24 20.64
C ALA A 71 -11.95 -4.85 21.28
N ALA A 72 -10.84 -4.12 21.33
CA ALA A 72 -10.88 -2.69 21.63
C ALA A 72 -11.63 -1.97 20.50
N PRO A 73 -12.59 -1.09 20.81
CA PRO A 73 -13.44 -0.47 19.79
C PRO A 73 -12.68 0.50 18.89
N ASP A 74 -11.54 0.96 19.33
CA ASP A 74 -10.67 1.97 18.74
C ASP A 74 -9.41 1.39 18.07
N ILE A 75 -9.37 0.08 17.79
CA ILE A 75 -8.27 -0.52 17.01
C ILE A 75 -8.17 0.23 15.68
N PRO A 76 -7.01 0.85 15.36
CA PRO A 76 -6.85 1.62 14.15
C PRO A 76 -6.89 0.73 12.90
N ILE A 77 -7.56 1.20 11.86
CA ILE A 77 -7.66 0.52 10.57
C ILE A 77 -6.84 1.29 9.55
N TYR A 78 -5.89 0.60 8.93
CA TYR A 78 -5.04 1.15 7.87
C TYR A 78 -5.44 0.58 6.52
N LEU A 79 -5.42 1.42 5.47
CA LEU A 79 -5.66 0.98 4.10
C LEU A 79 -4.39 1.05 3.27
N ALA A 80 -4.08 -0.05 2.57
CA ALA A 80 -3.06 -0.08 1.52
C ALA A 80 -3.66 0.49 0.23
N ALA A 81 -3.08 1.58 -0.27
CA ALA A 81 -3.59 2.28 -1.43
C ALA A 81 -2.45 2.87 -2.28
N ILE A 82 -2.61 2.88 -3.62
CA ILE A 82 -1.63 3.40 -4.58
C ILE A 82 -2.28 4.39 -5.53
N GLY A 83 -3.41 4.04 -6.15
CA GLY A 83 -4.12 4.92 -7.08
C GLY A 83 -4.78 6.11 -6.37
N PRO A 84 -4.86 7.30 -7.01
CA PRO A 84 -5.34 8.52 -6.35
C PRO A 84 -6.70 8.37 -5.66
N LYS A 85 -7.66 7.72 -6.32
CA LYS A 85 -8.99 7.48 -5.73
C LYS A 85 -8.98 6.56 -4.52
N ASN A 86 -8.05 5.60 -4.48
CA ASN A 86 -7.91 4.71 -3.33
C ASN A 86 -7.18 5.41 -2.17
N VAL A 87 -6.19 6.25 -2.46
CA VAL A 87 -5.52 7.11 -1.46
C VAL A 87 -6.51 8.11 -0.85
N GLU A 88 -7.33 8.75 -1.68
CA GLU A 88 -8.42 9.62 -1.24
C GLU A 88 -9.38 8.88 -0.28
N LEU A 89 -9.80 7.64 -0.66
CA LEU A 89 -10.64 6.80 0.19
C LEU A 89 -9.94 6.45 1.50
N ALA A 90 -8.66 6.08 1.47
CA ALA A 90 -7.90 5.76 2.68
C ALA A 90 -7.88 6.94 3.66
N ALA A 91 -7.59 8.14 3.18
CA ALA A 91 -7.59 9.36 3.99
C ALA A 91 -8.99 9.69 4.53
N GLU A 92 -10.04 9.40 3.78
CA GLU A 92 -11.42 9.65 4.21
C GLU A 92 -11.86 8.71 5.34
N ILE A 93 -11.67 7.38 5.19
CA ILE A 93 -12.33 6.39 6.06
C ILE A 93 -11.41 5.64 7.02
N ALA A 94 -10.10 5.69 6.82
CA ALA A 94 -9.14 4.97 7.66
C ALA A 94 -8.49 5.86 8.71
N ASP A 95 -7.74 5.23 9.61
CA ASP A 95 -6.94 5.89 10.64
C ASP A 95 -5.50 6.10 10.14
N GLY A 96 -5.10 5.34 9.12
CA GLY A 96 -3.80 5.48 8.47
C GLY A 96 -3.77 4.87 7.07
N TRP A 97 -2.67 5.16 6.38
CA TRP A 97 -2.39 4.72 5.03
C TRP A 97 -1.08 3.95 4.96
N LEU A 98 -1.11 2.79 4.30
CA LEU A 98 0.03 1.91 4.08
C LEU A 98 0.46 1.95 2.60
N PRO A 99 1.20 2.97 2.16
CA PRO A 99 1.74 2.97 0.79
C PRO A 99 2.93 2.01 0.64
N ILE A 100 3.04 1.41 -0.54
CA ILE A 100 4.26 0.76 -1.02
C ILE A 100 4.90 1.63 -2.10
N PHE A 101 6.22 1.56 -2.24
CA PHE A 101 6.98 2.39 -3.19
C PHE A 101 6.68 3.88 -3.02
N PHE A 102 6.57 4.32 -1.80
CA PHE A 102 6.39 5.74 -1.46
C PHE A 102 7.68 6.50 -1.76
N ALA A 103 7.57 7.59 -2.49
CA ALA A 103 8.67 8.51 -2.77
C ALA A 103 8.45 9.82 -2.02
N PRO A 104 9.16 10.09 -0.90
CA PRO A 104 8.93 11.28 -0.08
C PRO A 104 9.11 12.59 -0.87
N GLU A 105 10.11 12.66 -1.75
CA GLU A 105 10.37 13.82 -2.61
C GLU A 105 9.29 14.08 -3.67
N ARG A 106 8.40 13.12 -3.91
CA ARG A 106 7.28 13.20 -4.86
C ARG A 106 5.92 13.30 -4.19
N TYR A 107 5.87 13.31 -2.87
CA TYR A 107 4.61 13.32 -2.11
C TYR A 107 3.68 14.45 -2.54
N ASP A 108 4.20 15.66 -2.61
CA ASP A 108 3.41 16.87 -2.90
C ASP A 108 2.74 16.82 -4.27
N ALA A 109 3.47 16.33 -5.27
CA ALA A 109 2.95 16.25 -6.63
C ALA A 109 2.03 15.04 -6.86
N VAL A 110 2.30 13.92 -6.18
CA VAL A 110 1.66 12.63 -6.52
C VAL A 110 0.55 12.24 -5.55
N PHE A 111 0.69 12.53 -4.26
CA PHE A 111 -0.21 12.02 -3.22
C PHE A 111 -0.95 13.09 -2.43
N ARG A 112 -0.32 14.24 -2.16
CA ARG A 112 -0.93 15.31 -1.35
C ARG A 112 -2.36 15.68 -1.80
N PRO A 113 -2.66 15.89 -3.10
CA PRO A 113 -4.01 16.27 -3.51
C PRO A 113 -5.07 15.22 -3.15
N ALA A 114 -4.72 13.93 -3.25
CA ALA A 114 -5.65 12.84 -2.92
C ALA A 114 -5.83 12.70 -1.39
N VAL A 115 -4.75 12.83 -0.62
CA VAL A 115 -4.80 12.80 0.84
C VAL A 115 -5.65 13.94 1.38
N GLU A 116 -5.38 15.18 0.96
CA GLU A 116 -6.14 16.36 1.39
C GLU A 116 -7.62 16.29 1.01
N ALA A 117 -7.92 15.81 -0.21
CA ALA A 117 -9.30 15.62 -0.64
C ALA A 117 -10.05 14.59 0.23
N GLY A 118 -9.39 13.49 0.61
CA GLY A 118 -9.99 12.48 1.47
C GLY A 118 -10.19 12.99 2.91
N LEU A 119 -9.19 13.63 3.49
CA LEU A 119 -9.27 14.24 4.82
C LEU A 119 -10.39 15.30 4.88
N ALA A 120 -10.47 16.17 3.89
CA ALA A 120 -11.51 17.21 3.80
C ALA A 120 -12.91 16.61 3.77
N LYS A 121 -13.14 15.51 3.04
CA LYS A 121 -14.44 14.80 3.02
C LYS A 121 -14.86 14.28 4.39
N ALA A 122 -13.90 13.90 5.20
CA ALA A 122 -14.13 13.38 6.55
C ALA A 122 -14.11 14.48 7.62
N GLY A 123 -13.85 15.74 7.27
CA GLY A 123 -13.64 16.82 8.23
C GLY A 123 -12.40 16.63 9.11
N LYS A 124 -11.40 15.91 8.61
CA LYS A 124 -10.13 15.62 9.29
C LYS A 124 -9.02 16.54 8.82
N THR A 125 -7.97 16.64 9.62
CA THR A 125 -6.67 17.22 9.25
C THR A 125 -5.63 16.11 9.11
N ILE A 126 -4.44 16.46 8.65
CA ILE A 126 -3.31 15.51 8.56
C ILE A 126 -2.85 15.06 9.95
N ASP A 127 -3.06 15.89 10.97
CA ASP A 127 -2.73 15.56 12.35
C ASP A 127 -3.61 14.38 12.82
N GLY A 128 -2.96 13.31 13.25
CA GLY A 128 -3.64 12.07 13.66
C GLY A 128 -3.97 11.10 12.51
N PHE A 129 -3.59 11.42 11.27
CA PHE A 129 -3.63 10.47 10.15
C PHE A 129 -2.22 9.88 9.93
N ASP A 130 -2.06 8.58 10.23
CA ASP A 130 -0.76 7.94 10.12
C ASP A 130 -0.43 7.59 8.66
N ILE A 131 0.69 8.11 8.15
CA ILE A 131 1.26 7.74 6.86
C ILE A 131 2.42 6.79 7.12
N ALA A 132 2.17 5.51 6.88
CA ALA A 132 3.04 4.41 7.28
C ALA A 132 3.56 3.59 6.08
N PRO A 133 4.45 4.14 5.24
CA PRO A 133 5.00 3.44 4.08
C PRO A 133 5.82 2.22 4.46
N THR A 134 5.79 1.21 3.57
CA THR A 134 6.77 0.13 3.60
C THR A 134 7.98 0.54 2.77
N VAL A 135 9.15 0.55 3.39
CA VAL A 135 10.44 0.90 2.77
C VAL A 135 11.42 -0.24 2.87
N SER A 136 12.02 -0.62 1.75
CA SER A 136 13.14 -1.58 1.73
C SER A 136 14.44 -0.89 2.11
N VAL A 137 15.21 -1.52 2.99
CA VAL A 137 16.51 -1.00 3.42
C VAL A 137 17.60 -2.02 3.08
N VAL A 138 18.61 -1.56 2.36
CA VAL A 138 19.80 -2.36 2.03
C VAL A 138 21.06 -1.57 2.33
N ILE A 139 21.77 -1.94 3.39
CA ILE A 139 23.05 -1.33 3.74
C ILE A 139 24.17 -2.14 3.13
N ASN A 140 24.89 -1.56 2.18
CA ASN A 140 26.03 -2.19 1.51
C ASN A 140 26.93 -1.11 0.91
N ASP A 141 28.25 -1.25 1.09
CA ASP A 141 29.24 -0.30 0.54
C ASP A 141 29.30 -0.34 -0.98
N ASN A 142 28.94 -1.46 -1.59
CA ASN A 142 28.81 -1.60 -3.03
C ASN A 142 27.37 -1.31 -3.47
N LEU A 143 27.17 -0.15 -4.07
CA LEU A 143 25.85 0.29 -4.54
C LEU A 143 25.24 -0.64 -5.59
N ASP A 144 26.05 -1.22 -6.50
CA ASP A 144 25.54 -2.13 -7.53
C ASP A 144 24.96 -3.39 -6.91
N ILE A 145 25.61 -3.93 -5.87
CA ILE A 145 25.09 -5.07 -5.11
C ILE A 145 23.78 -4.68 -4.45
N ALA A 146 23.75 -3.53 -3.78
CA ALA A 146 22.56 -3.05 -3.08
C ALA A 146 21.36 -2.85 -4.03
N TYR A 147 21.57 -2.22 -5.18
CA TYR A 147 20.51 -2.05 -6.19
C TYR A 147 20.04 -3.39 -6.76
N ASN A 148 20.98 -4.31 -7.05
CA ASN A 148 20.64 -5.61 -7.61
C ASN A 148 19.78 -6.47 -6.64
N MET A 149 19.83 -6.24 -5.35
CA MET A 149 18.92 -6.88 -4.39
C MET A 149 17.46 -6.43 -4.55
N LEU A 150 17.21 -5.18 -4.99
CA LEU A 150 15.86 -4.62 -5.11
C LEU A 150 15.31 -4.65 -6.53
N ARG A 151 16.15 -4.72 -7.56
CA ARG A 151 15.71 -4.78 -8.97
C ARG A 151 14.69 -5.88 -9.26
N PRO A 152 14.83 -7.13 -8.77
CA PRO A 152 13.84 -8.18 -8.98
C PRO A 152 12.45 -7.81 -8.44
N PHE A 153 12.41 -7.19 -7.28
CA PHE A 153 11.19 -6.77 -6.61
C PHE A 153 10.47 -5.66 -7.40
N LEU A 154 11.19 -4.59 -7.79
CA LEU A 154 10.59 -3.52 -8.57
C LEU A 154 10.18 -4.00 -9.97
N ALA A 155 11.00 -4.82 -10.64
CA ALA A 155 10.66 -5.36 -11.96
C ALA A 155 9.40 -6.23 -11.91
N LEU A 156 9.22 -7.05 -10.87
CA LEU A 156 8.01 -7.83 -10.67
C LEU A 156 6.78 -6.92 -10.56
N TYR A 157 6.85 -5.90 -9.72
CA TYR A 157 5.70 -5.03 -9.47
C TYR A 157 5.39 -4.14 -10.67
N VAL A 158 6.36 -3.43 -11.19
CA VAL A 158 6.17 -2.53 -12.34
C VAL A 158 5.84 -3.32 -13.61
N GLY A 159 6.48 -4.47 -13.82
CA GLY A 159 6.29 -5.27 -15.04
C GLY A 159 5.18 -6.32 -14.96
N GLY A 160 5.03 -7.01 -13.83
CA GLY A 160 4.28 -8.27 -13.75
C GLY A 160 3.01 -8.27 -12.89
N MET A 161 2.81 -7.30 -12.00
CA MET A 161 1.69 -7.31 -11.05
C MET A 161 0.37 -6.77 -11.60
N GLY A 162 0.25 -6.67 -12.93
CA GLY A 162 -0.98 -6.26 -13.61
C GLY A 162 -0.86 -6.40 -15.12
N ALA A 163 -2.01 -6.48 -15.78
CA ALA A 163 -2.07 -6.43 -17.24
C ALA A 163 -1.74 -5.01 -17.74
N ARG A 164 -1.36 -4.88 -19.02
CA ARG A 164 -1.17 -3.57 -19.66
C ARG A 164 -2.40 -2.69 -19.47
N GLY A 165 -2.18 -1.45 -19.05
CA GLY A 165 -3.25 -0.48 -18.76
C GLY A 165 -4.04 -0.77 -17.48
N LYS A 166 -3.63 -1.76 -16.67
CA LYS A 166 -4.24 -2.12 -15.38
C LYS A 166 -3.20 -2.53 -14.34
N ASN A 167 -2.03 -1.91 -14.35
CA ASN A 167 -0.99 -2.14 -13.37
C ASN A 167 -0.77 -0.85 -12.56
N PHE A 168 -1.22 -0.83 -11.32
CA PHE A 168 -1.12 0.32 -10.42
C PHE A 168 0.32 0.73 -10.12
N TYR A 169 1.27 -0.20 -10.15
CA TYR A 169 2.68 0.06 -9.88
C TYR A 169 3.39 0.65 -11.09
N TYR A 170 3.01 0.23 -12.30
CA TYR A 170 3.39 0.88 -13.54
C TYR A 170 2.93 2.34 -13.55
N ASP A 171 1.62 2.56 -13.28
CA ASP A 171 1.04 3.89 -13.24
C ASP A 171 1.70 4.78 -12.17
N LEU A 172 2.16 4.19 -11.07
CA LEU A 172 2.90 4.91 -10.03
C LEU A 172 4.29 5.33 -10.51
N ALA A 173 5.03 4.43 -11.16
CA ALA A 173 6.33 4.75 -11.73
C ALA A 173 6.24 5.86 -12.80
N VAL A 174 5.19 5.83 -13.64
CA VAL A 174 4.89 6.92 -14.61
C VAL A 174 4.64 8.25 -13.89
N ARG A 175 3.85 8.25 -12.82
CA ARG A 175 3.59 9.48 -12.02
C ARG A 175 4.85 10.02 -11.34
N TYR A 176 5.84 9.17 -11.09
CA TYR A 176 7.15 9.58 -10.59
C TYR A 176 8.10 10.10 -11.69
N GLY A 177 7.68 10.02 -12.96
CA GLY A 177 8.47 10.49 -14.10
C GLY A 177 9.34 9.42 -14.75
N PHE A 178 9.09 8.13 -14.46
CA PHE A 178 9.85 7.00 -15.01
C PHE A 178 9.07 6.24 -16.10
N GLU A 179 8.31 6.95 -16.97
CA GLU A 179 7.43 6.33 -17.97
C GLU A 179 8.20 5.43 -18.95
N GLU A 180 9.33 5.90 -19.49
CA GLU A 180 10.15 5.13 -20.43
C GLU A 180 10.64 3.83 -19.79
N ALA A 181 11.27 3.92 -18.62
CA ALA A 181 11.75 2.75 -17.89
C ALA A 181 10.62 1.79 -17.51
N ALA A 182 9.48 2.31 -17.03
CA ALA A 182 8.32 1.49 -16.68
C ALA A 182 7.77 0.73 -17.87
N THR A 183 7.76 1.36 -19.07
CA THR A 183 7.32 0.74 -20.32
C THR A 183 8.25 -0.39 -20.73
N GLU A 184 9.56 -0.16 -20.75
CA GLU A 184 10.55 -1.19 -21.07
C GLU A 184 10.50 -2.37 -20.09
N ILE A 185 10.41 -2.08 -18.78
CA ILE A 185 10.29 -3.11 -17.74
C ILE A 185 9.05 -3.97 -17.97
N GLN A 186 7.90 -3.35 -18.23
CA GLN A 186 6.64 -4.09 -18.44
C GLN A 186 6.69 -4.91 -19.71
N ASP A 187 7.22 -4.36 -20.81
CA ASP A 187 7.31 -5.05 -22.09
C ASP A 187 8.19 -6.30 -21.99
N LEU A 188 9.38 -6.18 -21.41
CA LEU A 188 10.29 -7.29 -21.21
C LEU A 188 9.74 -8.33 -20.24
N TYR A 189 9.15 -7.88 -19.14
CA TYR A 189 8.60 -8.78 -18.12
C TYR A 189 7.46 -9.63 -18.67
N LEU A 190 6.52 -9.01 -19.40
CA LEU A 190 5.38 -9.70 -20.00
C LEU A 190 5.79 -10.57 -21.20
N ALA A 191 6.90 -10.26 -21.86
CA ALA A 191 7.51 -11.12 -22.86
C ALA A 191 8.24 -12.35 -22.27
N GLY A 192 8.38 -12.41 -20.94
CA GLY A 192 9.05 -13.50 -20.22
C GLY A 192 10.53 -13.26 -19.95
N ASP A 193 11.13 -12.20 -20.50
CA ASP A 193 12.52 -11.83 -20.24
C ASP A 193 12.67 -11.04 -18.94
N LYS A 194 12.52 -11.75 -17.84
CA LYS A 194 12.58 -11.16 -16.49
C LYS A 194 13.97 -10.60 -16.17
N GLY A 195 15.03 -11.23 -16.70
CA GLY A 195 16.40 -10.79 -16.50
C GLY A 195 16.65 -9.42 -17.13
N ALA A 196 16.24 -9.25 -18.38
CA ALA A 196 16.33 -7.95 -19.05
C ALA A 196 15.44 -6.91 -18.38
N ALA A 197 14.23 -7.28 -17.93
CA ALA A 197 13.35 -6.38 -17.19
C ALA A 197 14.00 -5.86 -15.89
N MET A 198 14.65 -6.72 -15.12
CA MET A 198 15.38 -6.34 -13.91
C MET A 198 16.52 -5.35 -14.24
N ALA A 199 17.26 -5.58 -15.33
CA ALA A 199 18.35 -4.70 -15.75
C ALA A 199 17.86 -3.30 -16.16
N ARG A 200 16.59 -3.14 -16.52
CA ARG A 200 15.97 -1.85 -16.89
C ARG A 200 15.46 -1.05 -15.71
N VAL A 201 15.45 -1.59 -14.48
CA VAL A 201 15.07 -0.83 -13.29
C VAL A 201 16.17 0.20 -13.00
N PRO A 202 15.92 1.52 -13.15
CA PRO A 202 16.93 2.53 -12.91
C PRO A 202 17.24 2.70 -11.43
N ALA A 203 18.48 3.05 -11.12
CA ALA A 203 18.91 3.31 -9.74
C ALA A 203 18.10 4.44 -9.10
N GLU A 204 17.76 5.46 -9.87
CA GLU A 204 16.99 6.62 -9.44
C GLU A 204 15.57 6.25 -8.96
N LEU A 205 14.95 5.25 -9.60
CA LEU A 205 13.65 4.73 -9.13
C LEU A 205 13.80 3.99 -7.80
N ILE A 206 14.86 3.21 -7.63
CA ILE A 206 15.16 2.52 -6.37
C ILE A 206 15.41 3.55 -5.27
N ASP A 207 16.24 4.56 -5.54
CA ASP A 207 16.55 5.63 -4.61
C ASP A 207 15.33 6.44 -4.19
N ALA A 208 14.39 6.64 -5.11
CA ALA A 208 13.17 7.36 -4.79
C ALA A 208 12.30 6.64 -3.74
N VAL A 209 12.32 5.29 -3.69
CA VAL A 209 11.36 4.49 -2.92
C VAL A 209 11.99 3.58 -1.85
N ALA A 210 13.32 3.62 -1.70
CA ALA A 210 14.07 2.75 -0.78
C ALA A 210 15.23 3.49 -0.11
N LEU A 211 15.80 2.90 0.93
CA LEU A 211 17.00 3.35 1.61
C LEU A 211 18.14 2.40 1.27
N VAL A 212 19.06 2.82 0.40
CA VAL A 212 20.06 1.94 -0.21
C VAL A 212 21.46 2.57 -0.19
N GLY A 213 22.47 1.76 0.13
CA GLY A 213 23.89 2.11 0.02
C GLY A 213 24.64 2.04 1.33
N PRO A 214 25.85 2.64 1.40
CA PRO A 214 26.62 2.75 2.63
C PRO A 214 25.84 3.45 3.77
N ARG A 215 26.19 3.15 5.02
CA ARG A 215 25.56 3.72 6.22
C ARG A 215 25.33 5.24 6.11
N GLU A 216 26.36 5.98 5.68
CA GLU A 216 26.30 7.45 5.59
C GLU A 216 25.27 7.92 4.58
N ARG A 217 25.21 7.25 3.42
CA ARG A 217 24.20 7.55 2.39
C ARG A 217 22.78 7.26 2.88
N VAL A 218 22.61 6.14 3.59
CA VAL A 218 21.30 5.80 4.20
C VAL A 218 20.90 6.84 5.22
N ARG A 219 21.83 7.33 6.04
CA ARG A 219 21.59 8.41 7.00
C ARG A 219 21.12 9.71 6.30
N GLU A 220 21.84 10.13 5.26
CA GLU A 220 21.46 11.32 4.47
C GLU A 220 20.08 11.17 3.83
N ARG A 221 19.81 10.01 3.25
CA ARG A 221 18.49 9.72 2.66
C ARG A 221 17.38 9.68 3.71
N LEU A 222 17.66 9.14 4.90
CA LEU A 222 16.70 9.05 5.99
C LEU A 222 16.21 10.45 6.44
N ALA A 223 17.05 11.49 6.35
CA ALA A 223 16.63 12.86 6.63
C ALA A 223 15.48 13.31 5.71
N ILE A 224 15.50 12.94 4.43
CA ILE A 224 14.43 13.26 3.47
C ILE A 224 13.09 12.60 3.90
N TRP A 225 13.15 11.39 4.44
CA TRP A 225 11.97 10.72 4.96
C TRP A 225 11.45 11.38 6.24
N ARG A 226 12.34 11.83 7.12
CA ARG A 226 11.98 12.59 8.34
C ARG A 226 11.32 13.94 8.02
N ASP A 227 11.77 14.62 6.96
CA ASP A 227 11.22 15.92 6.53
C ASP A 227 9.91 15.77 5.72
N SER A 228 9.47 14.54 5.46
CA SER A 228 8.24 14.23 4.75
C SER A 228 7.05 14.07 5.71
N PRO A 229 5.80 13.96 5.22
CA PRO A 229 4.64 13.73 6.07
C PRO A 229 4.53 12.30 6.62
N VAL A 230 5.57 11.48 6.46
CA VAL A 230 5.63 10.11 7.00
C VAL A 230 5.71 10.17 8.53
N THR A 231 4.85 9.42 9.19
CA THR A 231 4.76 9.35 10.65
C THR A 231 5.30 8.02 11.20
N THR A 232 5.25 6.96 10.39
CA THR A 232 5.72 5.62 10.74
C THR A 232 6.47 5.01 9.56
N LEU A 233 7.68 4.47 9.78
CA LEU A 233 8.41 3.69 8.76
C LEU A 233 8.29 2.19 9.02
N ASN A 234 7.61 1.47 8.13
CA ASN A 234 7.62 0.01 8.12
C ASN A 234 8.82 -0.48 7.30
N MET A 235 9.93 -0.79 7.96
CA MET A 235 11.15 -1.19 7.29
C MET A 235 11.17 -2.68 6.96
N THR A 236 11.48 -3.00 5.70
CA THR A 236 11.87 -4.35 5.28
C THR A 236 13.38 -4.43 5.24
N VAL A 237 13.96 -5.18 6.16
CA VAL A 237 15.40 -5.45 6.23
C VAL A 237 15.67 -6.91 5.92
N PHE A 238 16.84 -7.22 5.34
CA PHE A 238 17.16 -8.57 4.89
C PHE A 238 18.12 -9.32 5.82
N ASP A 239 18.68 -8.61 6.82
CA ASP A 239 19.60 -9.16 7.80
C ASP A 239 19.56 -8.37 9.12
N VAL A 240 20.12 -8.99 10.18
CA VAL A 240 20.12 -8.42 11.53
C VAL A 240 21.07 -7.23 11.67
N GLU A 241 22.15 -7.19 10.89
CA GLU A 241 23.13 -6.11 10.92
C GLU A 241 22.52 -4.82 10.39
N THR A 242 21.83 -4.90 9.25
CA THR A 242 21.03 -3.79 8.69
C THR A 242 20.02 -3.29 9.73
N LEU A 243 19.30 -4.19 10.42
CA LEU A 243 18.35 -3.79 11.45
C LEU A 243 19.02 -3.02 12.60
N ARG A 244 20.16 -3.50 13.12
CA ARG A 244 20.91 -2.81 14.18
C ARG A 244 21.36 -1.43 13.75
N THR A 245 21.93 -1.33 12.54
CA THR A 245 22.35 -0.04 11.97
C THR A 245 21.18 0.93 11.84
N MET A 246 20.02 0.46 11.39
CA MET A 246 18.84 1.33 11.31
C MET A 246 18.33 1.79 12.67
N VAL A 247 18.37 0.94 13.70
CA VAL A 247 18.02 1.34 15.08
C VAL A 247 18.95 2.46 15.56
N GLU A 248 20.26 2.36 15.30
CA GLU A 248 21.22 3.43 15.63
C GLU A 248 20.92 4.72 14.87
N LEU A 249 20.74 4.64 13.53
CA LEU A 249 20.44 5.80 12.70
C LEU A 249 19.11 6.49 13.04
N MET A 250 18.15 5.73 13.53
CA MET A 250 16.85 6.29 13.97
C MET A 250 16.95 7.00 15.32
N ALA A 251 17.97 6.67 16.15
CA ALA A 251 18.22 7.30 17.43
C ALA A 251 19.07 8.60 17.35
N GLU A 252 19.74 8.85 16.21
CA GLU A 252 20.47 10.09 15.89
C GLU A 252 19.48 11.23 15.53
#